data_d00c77a6fbf1e281ca5f204c97dd8b0b
#
_entry.id   d00c77a6fbf1e281ca5f204c97dd8b0b
#
_cell.length_a   1.000
_cell.length_b   1.000
_cell.length_c   1.000
_cell.angle_alpha   90.00
_cell.angle_beta   90.00
_cell.angle_gamma   90.00
#
_symmetry.space_group_name_H-M   'P 1'
#
loop_
_entity.id
_entity.type
_entity.pdbx_description
1 polymer ?
#
loop_
_entity_poly.entity_id
_entity_poly.type
_entity_poly.pdbx_seq_one_letter_code
_entity_poly.pdbx_strand_id
1 'polypeptide(L)'
;ESIVFKNSQLGRNILGDAERLQEYTTENALRFVANNYSTDRILFFSVGNIPFKKVMRLAEKYFGDVAAKYSTKKREKSALYVPDHVRKNLNTHQTHALIGARAYSLSDERRLPLYLLNNILGGPGMNSKLNLAVREKRGLAYTVESAYTAYSDDGLINIYFGTEHDDTEKCLHVIYKELKNLREREMP
;
A
#
# COMPACT_ATOMS: atom_id res chain seq x y z
N GLU A 1 -1.55 -6.31 -4.05
CA GLU A 1 -0.54 -5.58 -4.86
C GLU A 1 -0.13 -6.39 -6.10
N SER A 2 0.22 -7.68 -5.98
CA SER A 2 0.71 -8.53 -7.09
C SER A 2 -0.22 -8.60 -8.31
N ILE A 3 -1.54 -8.49 -8.12
CA ILE A 3 -2.53 -8.50 -9.20
C ILE A 3 -2.62 -7.14 -9.87
N VAL A 4 -2.67 -6.06 -9.08
CA VAL A 4 -2.84 -4.68 -9.56
C VAL A 4 -1.57 -4.15 -10.23
N PHE A 5 -0.41 -4.53 -9.72
CA PHE A 5 0.91 -4.07 -10.18
C PHE A 5 1.71 -5.20 -10.84
N LYS A 6 1.06 -5.99 -11.70
CA LYS A 6 1.75 -7.03 -12.47
C LYS A 6 2.96 -6.46 -13.22
N ASN A 7 4.06 -7.19 -13.18
CA ASN A 7 5.32 -6.81 -13.83
C ASN A 7 5.95 -5.49 -13.33
N SER A 8 5.52 -5.00 -12.16
CA SER A 8 6.10 -3.86 -11.47
C SER A 8 6.76 -4.29 -10.16
N GLN A 9 7.71 -3.51 -9.69
CA GLN A 9 8.34 -3.73 -8.38
C GLN A 9 7.33 -3.62 -7.23
N LEU A 10 6.31 -2.76 -7.36
CA LEU A 10 5.21 -2.64 -6.39
C LEU A 10 4.37 -3.91 -6.23
N GLY A 11 4.36 -4.78 -7.24
CA GLY A 11 3.65 -6.06 -7.18
C GLY A 11 4.41 -7.18 -6.48
N ARG A 12 5.66 -6.95 -6.09
CA ARG A 12 6.49 -7.94 -5.41
C ARG A 12 6.22 -7.93 -3.91
N ASN A 13 6.30 -9.11 -3.29
CA ASN A 13 6.25 -9.20 -1.83
C ASN A 13 7.47 -8.49 -1.23
N ILE A 14 7.23 -7.48 -0.39
CA ILE A 14 8.29 -6.70 0.27
C ILE A 14 9.12 -7.55 1.24
N LEU A 15 8.55 -8.60 1.80
CA LEU A 15 9.25 -9.54 2.68
C LEU A 15 10.11 -10.54 1.89
N GLY A 16 9.97 -10.56 0.55
CA GLY A 16 10.68 -11.50 -0.30
C GLY A 16 10.10 -12.92 -0.23
N ASP A 17 10.97 -13.88 -0.48
CA ASP A 17 10.69 -15.30 -0.53
C ASP A 17 11.61 -16.02 0.46
N ALA A 18 11.05 -16.95 1.25
CA ALA A 18 11.79 -17.65 2.30
C ALA A 18 12.99 -18.46 1.76
N GLU A 19 12.85 -19.05 0.56
CA GLU A 19 13.90 -19.80 -0.08
C GLU A 19 15.05 -18.86 -0.50
N ARG A 20 14.72 -17.72 -1.12
CA ARG A 20 15.69 -16.70 -1.53
C ARG A 20 16.40 -16.04 -0.35
N LEU A 21 15.73 -15.90 0.80
CA LEU A 21 16.35 -15.31 1.99
C LEU A 21 17.54 -16.16 2.48
N GLN A 22 17.49 -17.47 2.31
CA GLN A 22 18.58 -18.37 2.68
C GLN A 22 19.81 -18.27 1.74
N GLU A 23 19.61 -17.77 0.53
CA GLU A 23 20.68 -17.59 -0.46
C GLU A 23 21.44 -16.27 -0.29
N TYR A 24 20.94 -15.32 0.51
CA TYR A 24 21.58 -14.01 0.66
C TYR A 24 22.82 -14.10 1.55
N THR A 25 23.90 -13.57 1.00
CA THR A 25 25.21 -13.48 1.67
C THR A 25 25.52 -12.02 2.05
N THR A 26 26.53 -11.83 2.89
CA THR A 26 27.08 -10.49 3.19
C THR A 26 27.52 -9.77 1.93
N GLU A 27 28.08 -10.47 0.94
CA GLU A 27 28.49 -9.89 -0.33
C GLU A 27 27.29 -9.34 -1.12
N ASN A 28 26.14 -10.07 -1.13
CA ASN A 28 24.89 -9.59 -1.74
C ASN A 28 24.42 -8.29 -1.07
N ALA A 29 24.50 -8.21 0.26
CA ALA A 29 24.13 -7.01 1.00
C ALA A 29 25.05 -5.82 0.68
N LEU A 30 26.37 -6.03 0.69
CA LEU A 30 27.35 -5.00 0.35
C LEU A 30 27.16 -4.50 -1.10
N ARG A 31 26.94 -5.41 -2.04
CA ARG A 31 26.67 -5.07 -3.44
C ARG A 31 25.35 -4.29 -3.59
N PHE A 32 24.32 -4.64 -2.80
CA PHE A 32 23.08 -3.89 -2.77
C PHE A 32 23.29 -2.45 -2.28
N VAL A 33 24.02 -2.27 -1.18
CA VAL A 33 24.37 -0.94 -0.64
C VAL A 33 25.19 -0.16 -1.69
N ALA A 34 26.22 -0.77 -2.26
CA ALA A 34 27.05 -0.14 -3.29
C ALA A 34 26.25 0.32 -4.51
N ASN A 35 25.22 -0.41 -4.91
CA ASN A 35 24.44 -0.12 -6.10
C ASN A 35 23.22 0.80 -5.85
N ASN A 36 22.71 0.88 -4.63
CA ASN A 36 21.44 1.55 -4.34
C ASN A 36 21.59 2.76 -3.43
N TYR A 37 22.62 2.83 -2.60
CA TYR A 37 22.85 3.97 -1.72
C TYR A 37 23.71 5.00 -2.43
N SER A 38 23.19 6.22 -2.52
CA SER A 38 23.89 7.37 -3.10
C SER A 38 23.72 8.57 -2.18
N THR A 39 24.75 9.38 -2.04
CA THR A 39 24.80 10.49 -1.07
C THR A 39 23.79 11.58 -1.39
N ASP A 40 23.40 11.76 -2.65
CA ASP A 40 22.35 12.68 -3.08
C ASP A 40 20.93 12.27 -2.64
N ARG A 41 20.78 11.05 -2.07
CA ARG A 41 19.50 10.51 -1.59
C ARG A 41 19.51 10.13 -0.12
N ILE A 42 20.55 10.52 0.61
CA ILE A 42 20.66 10.30 2.05
C ILE A 42 20.34 11.62 2.76
N LEU A 43 19.34 11.55 3.65
CA LEU A 43 19.01 12.64 4.54
C LEU A 43 19.34 12.25 5.98
N PHE A 44 20.19 13.02 6.63
CA PHE A 44 20.48 12.88 8.05
C PHE A 44 19.73 13.98 8.84
N PHE A 45 19.01 13.59 9.87
CA PHE A 45 18.44 14.54 10.81
C PHE A 45 18.56 14.02 12.24
N SER A 46 18.55 14.94 13.21
CA SER A 46 18.64 14.60 14.62
C SER A 46 17.59 15.39 15.39
N VAL A 47 16.89 14.71 16.30
CA VAL A 47 15.90 15.30 17.21
C VAL A 47 16.28 14.93 18.64
N GLY A 48 16.37 15.90 19.52
CA GLY A 48 16.68 15.65 20.94
C GLY A 48 17.37 16.84 21.61
N ASN A 49 17.63 16.74 22.90
CA ASN A 49 18.31 17.76 23.68
C ASN A 49 19.84 17.68 23.50
N ILE A 50 20.32 17.92 22.28
CA ILE A 50 21.73 17.89 21.92
C ILE A 50 22.07 19.24 21.26
N PRO A 51 23.14 19.95 21.70
CA PRO A 51 23.57 21.19 21.06
C PRO A 51 23.89 20.98 19.58
N PHE A 52 23.39 21.83 18.70
CA PHE A 52 23.56 21.72 17.25
C PHE A 52 25.02 21.57 16.82
N LYS A 53 25.95 22.34 17.46
CA LYS A 53 27.40 22.22 17.20
C LYS A 53 27.94 20.80 17.44
N LYS A 54 27.39 20.08 18.43
CA LYS A 54 27.78 18.70 18.69
C LYS A 54 27.26 17.76 17.60
N VAL A 55 26.02 17.97 17.14
CA VAL A 55 25.44 17.19 16.03
C VAL A 55 26.26 17.39 14.76
N MET A 56 26.60 18.63 14.40
CA MET A 56 27.44 18.95 13.24
C MET A 56 28.80 18.29 13.32
N ARG A 57 29.50 18.39 14.45
CA ARG A 57 30.81 17.74 14.63
C ARG A 57 30.74 16.22 14.49
N LEU A 58 29.67 15.59 15.00
CA LEU A 58 29.50 14.15 14.88
C LEU A 58 29.15 13.75 13.44
N ALA A 59 28.28 14.50 12.79
CA ALA A 59 27.95 14.28 11.39
C ALA A 59 29.19 14.37 10.49
N GLU A 60 30.00 15.41 10.65
CA GLU A 60 31.24 15.59 9.93
C GLU A 60 32.26 14.45 10.20
N LYS A 61 32.40 14.08 11.49
CA LYS A 61 33.28 12.96 11.88
C LYS A 61 32.94 11.62 11.22
N TYR A 62 31.64 11.32 11.09
CA TYR A 62 31.21 10.00 10.63
C TYR A 62 30.79 9.98 9.14
N PHE A 63 30.47 11.10 8.56
CA PHE A 63 30.03 11.20 7.16
C PHE A 63 30.93 12.06 6.27
N GLY A 64 31.86 12.84 6.87
CA GLY A 64 32.70 13.77 6.12
C GLY A 64 33.57 13.11 5.05
N ASP A 65 34.06 11.89 5.31
CA ASP A 65 34.91 11.14 4.40
C ASP A 65 34.11 10.27 3.38
N VAL A 66 32.76 10.30 3.45
CA VAL A 66 31.92 9.55 2.50
C VAL A 66 31.98 10.21 1.14
N ALA A 67 32.55 9.54 0.15
CA ALA A 67 32.67 10.06 -1.20
C ALA A 67 31.28 10.37 -1.81
N ALA A 68 31.20 11.54 -2.46
CA ALA A 68 29.98 11.94 -3.15
C ALA A 68 29.64 10.95 -4.27
N LYS A 69 28.43 10.42 -4.22
CA LYS A 69 27.91 9.49 -5.22
C LYS A 69 26.49 9.90 -5.62
N TYR A 70 26.27 10.06 -6.91
CA TYR A 70 24.99 10.47 -7.48
C TYR A 70 24.26 9.26 -8.07
N SER A 71 22.96 9.18 -7.80
CA SER A 71 22.14 8.12 -8.39
C SER A 71 21.87 8.37 -9.86
N THR A 72 22.21 7.41 -10.70
CA THR A 72 21.84 7.39 -12.13
C THR A 72 20.53 6.64 -12.39
N LYS A 73 19.95 6.02 -11.35
CA LYS A 73 18.73 5.22 -11.48
C LYS A 73 17.53 6.12 -11.77
N LYS A 74 16.87 5.85 -12.89
CA LYS A 74 15.57 6.43 -13.21
C LYS A 74 14.46 5.49 -12.71
N ARG A 75 13.40 6.08 -12.18
CA ARG A 75 12.22 5.32 -11.77
C ARG A 75 11.42 4.97 -13.02
N GLU A 76 11.11 3.69 -13.16
CA GLU A 76 10.24 3.20 -14.22
C GLU A 76 8.77 3.36 -13.79
N LYS A 77 7.94 3.81 -14.70
CA LYS A 77 6.49 3.87 -14.48
C LYS A 77 5.93 2.46 -14.37
N SER A 78 4.93 2.30 -13.53
CA SER A 78 4.20 1.03 -13.43
C SER A 78 3.62 0.62 -14.78
N ALA A 79 3.66 -0.67 -15.09
CA ALA A 79 3.07 -1.21 -16.31
C ALA A 79 1.57 -0.90 -16.40
N LEU A 80 1.00 -0.95 -17.60
CA LEU A 80 -0.43 -0.74 -17.81
C LEU A 80 -1.24 -1.71 -16.93
N TYR A 81 -2.26 -1.18 -16.27
CA TYR A 81 -3.17 -2.00 -15.46
C TYR A 81 -4.10 -2.83 -16.33
N VAL A 82 -4.11 -4.12 -16.10
CA VAL A 82 -5.07 -5.06 -16.70
C VAL A 82 -5.84 -5.72 -15.55
N PRO A 83 -7.18 -5.58 -15.52
CA PRO A 83 -7.98 -6.26 -14.51
C PRO A 83 -7.77 -7.77 -14.54
N ASP A 84 -7.71 -8.39 -13.37
CA ASP A 84 -7.55 -9.82 -13.24
C ASP A 84 -8.27 -10.33 -11.99
N HIS A 85 -8.56 -11.62 -11.95
CA HIS A 85 -9.22 -12.29 -10.86
C HIS A 85 -8.45 -13.55 -10.48
N VAL A 86 -8.16 -13.69 -9.18
CA VAL A 86 -7.47 -14.85 -8.63
C VAL A 86 -8.28 -15.43 -7.47
N ARG A 87 -8.53 -16.74 -7.53
CA ARG A 87 -9.13 -17.49 -6.41
C ARG A 87 -8.14 -18.55 -5.94
N LYS A 88 -7.92 -18.62 -4.62
CA LYS A 88 -7.09 -19.62 -3.97
C LYS A 88 -7.91 -20.35 -2.93
N ASN A 89 -7.85 -21.67 -2.90
CA ASN A 89 -8.42 -22.46 -1.81
C ASN A 89 -7.31 -22.78 -0.80
N LEU A 90 -7.43 -22.21 0.39
CA LEU A 90 -6.44 -22.34 1.47
C LEU A 90 -6.98 -23.14 2.66
N ASN A 91 -8.15 -23.80 2.49
CA ASN A 91 -8.81 -24.57 3.54
C ASN A 91 -9.03 -23.78 4.84
N THR A 92 -9.39 -22.50 4.71
CA THR A 92 -9.71 -21.59 5.81
C THR A 92 -11.18 -21.71 6.21
N HIS A 93 -11.53 -21.38 7.45
CA HIS A 93 -12.92 -21.36 7.92
C HIS A 93 -13.75 -20.24 7.28
N GLN A 94 -13.10 -19.18 6.82
CA GLN A 94 -13.75 -18.01 6.22
C GLN A 94 -13.19 -17.74 4.85
N THR A 95 -14.01 -17.10 4.02
CA THR A 95 -13.55 -16.45 2.78
C THR A 95 -13.00 -15.07 3.09
N HIS A 96 -11.78 -14.83 2.66
CA HIS A 96 -11.14 -13.52 2.67
C HIS A 96 -11.09 -13.00 1.23
N ALA A 97 -11.73 -11.88 0.97
CA ALA A 97 -11.80 -11.29 -0.36
C ALA A 97 -11.22 -9.88 -0.40
N LEU A 98 -10.59 -9.56 -1.51
CA LEU A 98 -10.03 -8.24 -1.80
C LEU A 98 -10.50 -7.78 -3.18
N ILE A 99 -11.12 -6.61 -3.23
CA ILE A 99 -11.42 -5.88 -4.47
C ILE A 99 -10.44 -4.72 -4.53
N GLY A 100 -9.66 -4.61 -5.60
CA GLY A 100 -8.64 -3.56 -5.71
C GLY A 100 -8.61 -2.91 -7.08
N ALA A 101 -8.19 -1.66 -7.12
CA ALA A 101 -7.94 -0.91 -8.34
C ALA A 101 -6.78 0.06 -8.15
N ARG A 102 -6.17 0.49 -9.26
CA ARG A 102 -5.23 1.61 -9.22
C ARG A 102 -5.94 2.88 -8.80
N ALA A 103 -5.20 3.72 -8.10
CA ALA A 103 -5.67 4.98 -7.55
C ALA A 103 -4.64 6.09 -7.80
N TYR A 104 -4.84 7.26 -7.20
CA TYR A 104 -4.00 8.43 -7.39
C TYR A 104 -2.69 8.33 -6.61
N SER A 105 -1.61 8.84 -7.18
CA SER A 105 -0.30 8.92 -6.54
C SER A 105 -0.25 9.99 -5.45
N LEU A 106 0.84 10.00 -4.69
CA LEU A 106 1.07 10.99 -3.62
C LEU A 106 1.14 12.44 -4.16
N SER A 107 1.58 12.63 -5.41
CA SER A 107 1.70 13.94 -6.06
C SER A 107 0.41 14.40 -6.76
N ASP A 108 -0.61 13.55 -6.87
CA ASP A 108 -1.88 13.88 -7.53
C ASP A 108 -2.81 14.62 -6.54
N GLU A 109 -3.33 15.78 -6.94
CA GLU A 109 -4.23 16.57 -6.09
C GLU A 109 -5.54 15.84 -5.77
N ARG A 110 -5.99 14.95 -6.65
CA ARG A 110 -7.20 14.13 -6.47
C ARG A 110 -7.07 13.09 -5.36
N ARG A 111 -5.88 12.89 -4.82
CA ARG A 111 -5.65 11.99 -3.68
C ARG A 111 -6.43 12.40 -2.43
N LEU A 112 -6.58 13.71 -2.18
CA LEU A 112 -7.27 14.18 -0.98
C LEU A 112 -8.78 13.89 -1.02
N PRO A 113 -9.52 14.24 -2.10
CA PRO A 113 -10.89 13.79 -2.26
C PRO A 113 -11.06 12.28 -2.18
N LEU A 114 -10.15 11.50 -2.79
CA LEU A 114 -10.21 10.04 -2.72
C LEU A 114 -9.98 9.52 -1.30
N TYR A 115 -9.07 10.12 -0.54
CA TYR A 115 -8.85 9.79 0.87
C TYR A 115 -10.11 10.01 1.72
N LEU A 116 -10.78 11.14 1.52
CA LEU A 116 -12.05 11.42 2.19
C LEU A 116 -13.13 10.42 1.78
N LEU A 117 -13.27 10.16 0.48
CA LEU A 117 -14.22 9.17 -0.05
C LEU A 117 -13.96 7.77 0.51
N ASN A 118 -12.69 7.35 0.61
CA ASN A 118 -12.32 6.08 1.20
C ASN A 118 -12.75 5.98 2.68
N ASN A 119 -12.58 7.05 3.45
CA ASN A 119 -13.03 7.08 4.85
C ASN A 119 -14.56 6.97 4.98
N ILE A 120 -15.30 7.61 4.10
CA ILE A 120 -16.77 7.52 4.05
C ILE A 120 -17.21 6.12 3.62
N LEU A 121 -16.51 5.52 2.65
CA LEU A 121 -16.84 4.21 2.10
C LEU A 121 -16.65 3.09 3.12
N GLY A 122 -15.45 2.94 3.63
CA GLY A 122 -15.07 1.80 4.49
C GLY A 122 -13.89 2.12 5.42
N GLY A 123 -13.75 3.39 5.84
CA GLY A 123 -12.78 3.79 6.86
C GLY A 123 -13.05 3.13 8.22
N PRO A 124 -12.19 3.38 9.22
CA PRO A 124 -12.20 2.68 10.50
C PRO A 124 -13.45 2.95 11.36
N GLY A 125 -14.27 3.92 10.98
CA GLY A 125 -15.51 4.25 11.68
C GLY A 125 -16.61 3.21 11.47
N MET A 126 -17.30 2.80 12.54
CA MET A 126 -18.44 1.89 12.45
C MET A 126 -19.60 2.44 11.62
N ASN A 127 -19.67 3.74 11.42
CA ASN A 127 -20.65 4.45 10.62
C ASN A 127 -20.28 4.54 9.12
N SER A 128 -19.18 3.94 8.69
CA SER A 128 -18.82 3.89 7.27
C SER A 128 -19.87 3.11 6.45
N LYS A 129 -20.04 3.48 5.18
CA LYS A 129 -21.12 2.93 4.32
C LYS A 129 -21.05 1.40 4.21
N LEU A 130 -19.87 0.84 4.04
CA LEU A 130 -19.71 -0.62 3.96
C LEU A 130 -20.00 -1.31 5.29
N ASN A 131 -19.52 -0.78 6.42
CA ASN A 131 -19.86 -1.32 7.73
C ASN A 131 -21.37 -1.36 7.95
N LEU A 132 -22.06 -0.25 7.70
CA LEU A 132 -23.51 -0.17 7.84
C LEU A 132 -24.23 -1.12 6.86
N ALA A 133 -23.79 -1.18 5.61
CA ALA A 133 -24.50 -1.94 4.58
C ALA A 133 -24.29 -3.45 4.67
N VAL A 134 -23.06 -3.89 4.94
CA VAL A 134 -22.67 -5.31 4.89
C VAL A 134 -22.76 -5.94 6.27
N ARG A 135 -22.19 -5.28 7.28
CA ARG A 135 -22.06 -5.81 8.63
C ARG A 135 -23.32 -5.52 9.47
N GLU A 136 -23.62 -4.26 9.74
CA GLU A 136 -24.69 -3.90 10.72
C GLU A 136 -26.09 -4.27 10.23
N LYS A 137 -26.43 -3.95 8.98
CA LYS A 137 -27.77 -4.18 8.45
C LYS A 137 -28.03 -5.61 8.01
N ARG A 138 -27.00 -6.37 7.66
CA ARG A 138 -27.15 -7.69 7.04
C ARG A 138 -26.42 -8.81 7.74
N GLY A 139 -25.44 -8.53 8.60
CA GLY A 139 -24.63 -9.52 9.28
C GLY A 139 -23.82 -10.42 8.34
N LEU A 140 -23.53 -9.96 7.11
CA LEU A 140 -22.90 -10.78 6.08
C LEU A 140 -21.40 -10.90 6.23
N ALA A 141 -20.74 -9.96 6.92
CA ALA A 141 -19.29 -9.99 7.11
C ALA A 141 -18.90 -9.66 8.55
N TYR A 142 -17.85 -10.29 9.03
CA TYR A 142 -17.26 -9.99 10.33
C TYR A 142 -16.42 -8.72 10.28
N THR A 143 -15.72 -8.54 9.18
CA THR A 143 -14.88 -7.36 8.92
C THR A 143 -15.11 -6.90 7.48
N VAL A 144 -15.29 -5.60 7.30
CA VAL A 144 -15.30 -4.96 5.98
C VAL A 144 -14.65 -3.59 6.12
N GLU A 145 -13.64 -3.34 5.31
CA GLU A 145 -12.88 -2.10 5.34
C GLU A 145 -12.41 -1.70 3.95
N SER A 146 -12.20 -0.42 3.74
CA SER A 146 -11.52 0.09 2.55
C SER A 146 -10.25 0.83 2.94
N ALA A 147 -9.21 0.64 2.15
CA ALA A 147 -7.92 1.29 2.34
C ALA A 147 -7.46 1.94 1.05
N TYR A 148 -6.86 3.12 1.18
CA TYR A 148 -6.21 3.82 0.09
C TYR A 148 -4.75 4.06 0.45
N THR A 149 -3.85 3.59 -0.41
CA THR A 149 -2.40 3.77 -0.29
C THR A 149 -1.89 4.56 -1.47
N ALA A 150 -1.33 5.75 -1.22
CA ALA A 150 -0.67 6.57 -2.21
C ALA A 150 0.82 6.25 -2.24
N TYR A 151 1.32 5.76 -3.36
CA TYR A 151 2.75 5.66 -3.66
C TYR A 151 3.21 6.94 -4.35
N SER A 152 4.52 7.15 -4.48
CA SER A 152 5.07 8.38 -5.07
C SER A 152 4.67 8.61 -6.53
N ASP A 153 4.40 7.57 -7.29
CA ASP A 153 4.10 7.57 -8.73
C ASP A 153 2.84 6.78 -9.13
N ASP A 154 2.20 6.14 -8.18
CA ASP A 154 0.98 5.35 -8.38
C ASP A 154 0.13 5.34 -7.09
N GLY A 155 -0.99 4.64 -7.07
CA GLY A 155 -1.81 4.43 -5.89
C GLY A 155 -2.60 3.14 -5.98
N LEU A 156 -3.07 2.68 -4.83
CA LEU A 156 -3.92 1.51 -4.67
C LEU A 156 -5.11 1.86 -3.78
N ILE A 157 -6.31 1.58 -4.25
CA ILE A 157 -7.49 1.49 -3.41
C ILE A 157 -7.93 0.04 -3.34
N ASN A 158 -8.30 -0.42 -2.16
CA ASN A 158 -8.82 -1.77 -1.99
C ASN A 158 -9.94 -1.81 -0.97
N ILE A 159 -10.82 -2.79 -1.11
CA ILE A 159 -11.85 -3.16 -0.16
C ILE A 159 -11.57 -4.61 0.24
N TYR A 160 -11.38 -4.82 1.53
CA TYR A 160 -11.25 -6.13 2.12
C TYR A 160 -12.51 -6.51 2.87
N PHE A 161 -12.91 -7.78 2.82
CA PHE A 161 -13.92 -8.33 3.71
C PHE A 161 -13.68 -9.79 4.04
N GLY A 162 -14.07 -10.17 5.26
CA GLY A 162 -14.08 -11.55 5.77
C GLY A 162 -15.50 -11.99 6.03
N THR A 163 -15.90 -13.14 5.44
CA THR A 163 -17.28 -13.64 5.47
C THR A 163 -17.34 -15.16 5.48
N GLU A 164 -18.49 -15.74 5.75
CA GLU A 164 -18.75 -17.17 5.51
C GLU A 164 -18.68 -17.48 4.00
N HIS A 165 -18.34 -18.73 3.66
CA HIS A 165 -18.18 -19.14 2.27
C HIS A 165 -19.44 -18.89 1.43
N ASP A 166 -20.62 -19.18 1.97
CA ASP A 166 -21.92 -19.06 1.30
C ASP A 166 -22.41 -17.62 1.15
N ASP A 167 -21.82 -16.68 1.89
CA ASP A 167 -22.20 -15.27 1.86
C ASP A 167 -21.27 -14.41 0.99
N THR A 168 -20.23 -14.99 0.40
CA THR A 168 -19.24 -14.27 -0.41
C THR A 168 -19.88 -13.47 -1.54
N GLU A 169 -20.73 -14.10 -2.34
CA GLU A 169 -21.40 -13.43 -3.47
C GLU A 169 -22.41 -12.37 -3.02
N LYS A 170 -23.09 -12.59 -1.91
CA LYS A 170 -23.99 -11.59 -1.32
C LYS A 170 -23.22 -10.35 -0.86
N CYS A 171 -22.05 -10.54 -0.21
CA CYS A 171 -21.16 -9.46 0.18
C CYS A 171 -20.71 -8.65 -1.05
N LEU A 172 -20.22 -9.32 -2.09
CA LEU A 172 -19.79 -8.70 -3.34
C LEU A 172 -20.94 -7.85 -3.94
N HIS A 173 -22.14 -8.42 -4.03
CA HIS A 173 -23.31 -7.70 -4.56
C HIS A 173 -23.61 -6.42 -3.77
N VAL A 174 -23.60 -6.48 -2.44
CA VAL A 174 -23.85 -5.32 -1.58
C VAL A 174 -22.75 -4.27 -1.75
N ILE A 175 -21.49 -4.68 -1.79
CA ILE A 175 -20.34 -3.77 -1.98
C ILE A 175 -20.45 -3.05 -3.32
N TYR A 176 -20.70 -3.79 -4.41
CA TYR A 176 -20.89 -3.18 -5.75
C TYR A 176 -22.07 -2.23 -5.81
N LYS A 177 -23.16 -2.53 -5.11
CA LYS A 177 -24.30 -1.63 -4.98
C LYS A 177 -23.94 -0.32 -4.27
N GLU A 178 -23.16 -0.39 -3.19
CA GLU A 178 -22.70 0.82 -2.48
C GLU A 178 -21.72 1.64 -3.33
N LEU A 179 -20.80 0.99 -4.04
CA LEU A 179 -19.90 1.66 -5.00
C LEU A 179 -20.70 2.36 -6.12
N LYS A 180 -21.72 1.69 -6.66
CA LYS A 180 -22.62 2.27 -7.66
C LYS A 180 -23.40 3.48 -7.11
N ASN A 181 -23.92 3.38 -5.90
CA ASN A 181 -24.62 4.47 -5.23
C ASN A 181 -23.71 5.69 -5.04
N LEU A 182 -22.46 5.49 -4.63
CA LEU A 182 -21.49 6.58 -4.48
C LEU A 182 -21.16 7.29 -5.79
N ARG A 183 -21.16 6.54 -6.91
CA ARG A 183 -20.91 7.11 -8.24
C ARG A 183 -22.10 7.87 -8.82
N GLU A 184 -23.30 7.40 -8.57
CA GLU A 184 -24.52 7.85 -9.26
C GLU A 184 -25.39 8.80 -8.44
N ARG A 185 -25.14 8.93 -7.14
CA ARG A 185 -25.94 9.78 -6.26
C ARG A 185 -25.05 10.80 -5.57
N GLU A 186 -25.54 12.03 -5.53
CA GLU A 186 -24.93 13.06 -4.68
C GLU A 186 -25.02 12.61 -3.21
N MET A 187 -23.94 12.86 -2.48
CA MET A 187 -23.94 12.65 -1.04
C MET A 187 -24.64 13.82 -0.37
N PRO A 188 -25.53 13.54 0.61
CA PRO A 188 -26.19 14.59 1.36
C PRO A 188 -25.22 15.45 2.17
#